data_9615b2e7ca4e78ee5df300c41261f733
#
_entry.id   9615b2e7ca4e78ee5df300c41261f733
#
_cell.length_a   1.000
_cell.length_b   1.000
_cell.length_c   1.000
_cell.angle_alpha   90.00
_cell.angle_beta   90.00
_cell.angle_gamma   90.00
#
_symmetry.space_group_name_H-M   'P 1'
#
loop_
_entity.id
_entity.type
_entity.pdbx_description
1 polymer ?
#
loop_
_entity_poly.entity_id
_entity_poly.type
_entity_poly.pdbx_seq_one_letter_code
_entity_poly.pdbx_strand_id
1 'polypeptide(L)'
;MKSFGGIARIKPKCYTSGVKTNELHLATFFKSEDVLPHCGDLSYDKVVRTLVTGLASRYNLPGGDALADEVLAREQASSTVIMEGLAVPHARVEGLDRPYAAIATSERGIKWSEGSPGKVHIVFLILTPREDPAVYLKVLHVLGTILSDREQFNLVAAMSNAGEIYRFFESGQAYLPRFLTAADIMKREYKSLRSDDTLQTCINALIAEHTSELPVVDPAGCLKGVARADNLLRACIPEHFLWMDDISSILDFEPFVQVLDDESTTPLMTILDEKCPTVSPDSPAVQIACEMMRHKSSKCYVCEEDRLVGVVKLTEFLNKIFRE
;
A
#
# COMPACT_ATOMS: atom_id res chain seq x y z
N MET A 1 -11.61 -11.20 35.91
CA MET A 1 -10.21 -11.18 35.43
C MET A 1 -9.91 -12.55 34.84
N LYS A 2 -10.00 -12.68 33.50
CA LYS A 2 -9.51 -13.86 32.78
C LYS A 2 -8.25 -13.44 32.02
N SER A 3 -7.14 -14.06 32.34
CA SER A 3 -5.85 -13.81 31.74
C SER A 3 -5.87 -14.22 30.27
N PHE A 4 -5.58 -13.29 29.39
CA PHE A 4 -5.27 -13.57 28.00
C PHE A 4 -3.95 -14.36 27.93
N GLY A 5 -4.04 -15.61 27.50
CA GLY A 5 -2.92 -16.51 27.27
C GLY A 5 -1.94 -15.91 26.28
N GLY A 6 -0.67 -16.07 26.61
CA GLY A 6 0.47 -15.38 26.03
C GLY A 6 0.60 -15.52 24.51
N ILE A 7 0.50 -14.39 23.87
CA ILE A 7 1.20 -14.15 22.59
C ILE A 7 2.68 -14.16 22.95
N ALA A 8 3.40 -15.18 22.49
CA ALA A 8 4.85 -15.24 22.66
C ALA A 8 5.43 -13.90 22.16
N ARG A 9 6.10 -13.17 23.05
CA ARG A 9 6.86 -11.98 22.70
C ARG A 9 7.89 -12.40 21.65
N ILE A 10 7.62 -12.06 20.41
CA ILE A 10 8.62 -12.14 19.33
C ILE A 10 9.74 -11.22 19.79
N LYS A 11 10.85 -11.80 20.27
CA LYS A 11 12.05 -11.02 20.59
C LYS A 11 12.51 -10.39 19.28
N PRO A 12 12.70 -9.08 19.21
CA PRO A 12 13.32 -8.46 18.04
C PRO A 12 14.69 -9.12 17.88
N LYS A 13 14.97 -9.71 16.73
CA LYS A 13 16.34 -10.03 16.34
C LYS A 13 17.07 -8.70 16.26
N CYS A 14 17.82 -8.35 17.28
CA CYS A 14 18.79 -7.28 17.20
C CYS A 14 19.82 -7.68 16.14
N TYR A 15 19.72 -7.12 14.96
CA TYR A 15 20.84 -7.08 14.03
C TYR A 15 21.90 -6.17 14.67
N THR A 16 22.83 -6.80 15.39
CA THR A 16 24.01 -6.12 15.94
C THR A 16 24.81 -5.52 14.80
N SER A 17 25.06 -4.24 14.93
CA SER A 17 25.99 -3.42 14.20
C SER A 17 27.25 -4.18 13.75
N GLY A 18 27.51 -4.22 12.44
CA GLY A 18 28.77 -4.74 11.94
C GLY A 18 28.80 -5.14 10.46
N VAL A 19 27.72 -5.02 9.72
CA VAL A 19 27.72 -5.27 8.27
C VAL A 19 27.80 -3.91 7.55
N LYS A 20 28.86 -3.74 6.75
CA LYS A 20 28.95 -2.68 5.74
C LYS A 20 27.61 -2.64 5.02
N THR A 21 27.02 -1.47 4.91
CA THR A 21 25.74 -1.19 4.26
C THR A 21 25.79 -1.63 2.79
N ASN A 22 25.53 -2.92 2.50
CA ASN A 22 25.18 -3.35 1.16
C ASN A 22 23.72 -2.92 0.96
N GLU A 23 23.53 -1.76 0.36
CA GLU A 23 22.26 -1.40 -0.24
C GLU A 23 21.96 -2.45 -1.29
N LEU A 24 20.85 -3.17 -1.15
CA LEU A 24 20.50 -4.27 -2.04
C LEU A 24 20.08 -3.66 -3.39
N HIS A 25 20.82 -3.98 -4.44
CA HIS A 25 20.54 -3.45 -5.78
C HIS A 25 19.61 -4.38 -6.54
N LEU A 26 18.62 -3.83 -7.26
CA LEU A 26 17.61 -4.60 -7.99
C LEU A 26 18.21 -5.59 -8.97
N ALA A 27 19.29 -5.21 -9.67
CA ALA A 27 19.99 -6.07 -10.61
C ALA A 27 20.66 -7.31 -9.97
N THR A 28 20.72 -7.39 -8.64
CA THR A 28 21.21 -8.61 -7.98
C THR A 28 20.20 -9.76 -8.00
N PHE A 29 18.93 -9.49 -8.34
CA PHE A 29 17.86 -10.50 -8.34
C PHE A 29 17.73 -11.26 -9.67
N PHE A 30 18.35 -10.78 -10.74
CA PHE A 30 18.28 -11.38 -12.08
C PHE A 30 19.60 -11.19 -12.84
N LYS A 31 19.72 -11.86 -13.96
CA LYS A 31 20.83 -11.75 -14.91
C LYS A 31 20.29 -11.47 -16.30
N SER A 32 21.18 -11.20 -17.26
CA SER A 32 20.79 -11.02 -18.68
C SER A 32 20.02 -12.22 -19.24
N GLU A 33 20.32 -13.44 -18.78
CA GLU A 33 19.65 -14.67 -19.19
C GLU A 33 18.22 -14.81 -18.66
N ASP A 34 17.84 -14.01 -17.67
CA ASP A 34 16.50 -13.94 -17.09
C ASP A 34 15.61 -12.89 -17.79
N VAL A 35 16.13 -12.29 -18.86
CA VAL A 35 15.40 -11.28 -19.63
C VAL A 35 14.92 -11.87 -20.95
N LEU A 36 13.60 -11.75 -21.20
CA LEU A 36 12.91 -12.16 -22.42
C LEU A 36 12.46 -10.92 -23.22
N PRO A 37 13.30 -10.41 -24.15
CA PRO A 37 12.91 -9.28 -24.99
C PRO A 37 11.91 -9.70 -26.07
N HIS A 38 11.12 -8.74 -26.57
CA HIS A 38 10.21 -8.92 -27.72
C HIS A 38 9.19 -10.05 -27.61
N CYS A 39 8.58 -10.26 -26.44
CA CYS A 39 7.60 -11.33 -26.23
C CYS A 39 6.16 -10.98 -26.71
N GLY A 40 5.98 -9.97 -27.58
CA GLY A 40 4.67 -9.41 -27.95
C GLY A 40 3.69 -10.36 -28.66
N ASP A 41 4.18 -11.47 -29.17
CA ASP A 41 3.33 -12.50 -29.83
C ASP A 41 2.85 -13.58 -28.84
N LEU A 42 3.28 -13.50 -27.57
CA LEU A 42 2.89 -14.44 -26.53
C LEU A 42 1.68 -13.92 -25.74
N SER A 43 0.81 -14.82 -25.32
CA SER A 43 -0.22 -14.50 -24.31
C SER A 43 0.43 -14.28 -22.95
N TYR A 44 -0.24 -13.51 -22.05
CA TYR A 44 0.28 -13.25 -20.71
C TYR A 44 0.62 -14.54 -19.94
N ASP A 45 -0.24 -15.56 -20.05
CA ASP A 45 -0.04 -16.88 -19.45
C ASP A 45 1.30 -17.50 -19.90
N LYS A 46 1.56 -17.50 -21.21
CA LYS A 46 2.81 -18.01 -21.77
C LYS A 46 4.01 -17.21 -21.33
N VAL A 47 3.90 -15.88 -21.24
CA VAL A 47 4.99 -15.02 -20.74
C VAL A 47 5.33 -15.37 -19.31
N VAL A 48 4.32 -15.41 -18.42
CA VAL A 48 4.52 -15.74 -16.99
C VAL A 48 5.13 -17.14 -16.84
N ARG A 49 4.58 -18.15 -17.53
CA ARG A 49 5.13 -19.53 -17.51
C ARG A 49 6.59 -19.56 -17.97
N THR A 50 6.90 -18.90 -19.07
CA THR A 50 8.27 -18.88 -19.60
C THR A 50 9.24 -18.25 -18.61
N LEU A 51 8.86 -17.14 -17.96
CA LEU A 51 9.71 -16.49 -16.96
C LEU A 51 9.88 -17.37 -15.71
N VAL A 52 8.81 -17.94 -15.18
CA VAL A 52 8.86 -18.78 -13.96
C VAL A 52 9.67 -20.05 -14.21
N THR A 53 9.38 -20.79 -15.29
CA THR A 53 10.09 -22.04 -15.61
C THR A 53 11.54 -21.79 -15.97
N GLY A 54 11.85 -20.66 -16.60
CA GLY A 54 13.22 -20.20 -16.87
C GLY A 54 14.01 -20.01 -15.59
N LEU A 55 13.44 -19.28 -14.60
CA LEU A 55 14.06 -19.11 -13.29
C LEU A 55 14.20 -20.45 -12.54
N ALA A 56 13.13 -21.24 -12.49
CA ALA A 56 13.12 -22.52 -11.80
C ALA A 56 14.20 -23.48 -12.34
N SER A 57 14.33 -23.55 -13.67
CA SER A 57 15.34 -24.40 -14.31
C SER A 57 16.77 -23.89 -14.07
N ARG A 58 16.99 -22.58 -14.17
CA ARG A 58 18.35 -21.98 -14.06
C ARG A 58 18.89 -22.01 -12.65
N TYR A 59 18.01 -21.76 -11.66
CA TYR A 59 18.42 -21.65 -10.25
C TYR A 59 17.99 -22.86 -9.42
N ASN A 60 17.47 -23.92 -10.07
CA ASN A 60 16.97 -25.12 -9.39
C ASN A 60 15.95 -24.81 -8.29
N LEU A 61 15.00 -23.92 -8.61
CA LEU A 61 13.98 -23.54 -7.65
C LEU A 61 12.89 -24.60 -7.51
N PRO A 62 12.28 -24.73 -6.31
CA PRO A 62 11.21 -25.70 -6.09
C PRO A 62 9.94 -25.32 -6.89
N GLY A 63 9.17 -26.32 -7.29
CA GLY A 63 7.81 -26.15 -7.78
C GLY A 63 7.63 -26.07 -9.31
N GLY A 64 8.63 -25.64 -10.10
CA GLY A 64 8.55 -25.65 -11.56
C GLY A 64 7.22 -25.14 -12.14
N ASP A 65 6.47 -26.00 -12.86
CA ASP A 65 5.18 -25.64 -13.45
C ASP A 65 4.10 -25.29 -12.41
N ALA A 66 4.10 -25.95 -11.24
CA ALA A 66 3.17 -25.65 -10.16
C ALA A 66 3.36 -24.22 -9.62
N LEU A 67 4.60 -23.73 -9.58
CA LEU A 67 4.90 -22.35 -9.20
C LEU A 67 4.34 -21.37 -10.25
N ALA A 68 4.40 -21.70 -11.53
CA ALA A 68 3.79 -20.87 -12.57
C ALA A 68 2.26 -20.82 -12.43
N ASP A 69 1.62 -21.94 -12.08
CA ASP A 69 0.17 -21.98 -11.79
C ASP A 69 -0.19 -21.12 -10.59
N GLU A 70 0.62 -21.11 -9.52
CA GLU A 70 0.42 -20.27 -8.35
C GLU A 70 0.50 -18.76 -8.69
N VAL A 71 1.51 -18.34 -9.46
CA VAL A 71 1.64 -16.96 -9.94
C VAL A 71 0.43 -16.55 -10.78
N LEU A 72 -0.03 -17.41 -11.69
CA LEU A 72 -1.17 -17.13 -12.56
C LEU A 72 -2.49 -17.10 -11.79
N ALA A 73 -2.70 -17.99 -10.83
CA ALA A 73 -3.87 -17.97 -9.96
C ALA A 73 -3.96 -16.68 -9.14
N ARG A 74 -2.81 -16.18 -8.65
CA ARG A 74 -2.73 -14.90 -7.94
C ARG A 74 -3.06 -13.72 -8.85
N GLU A 75 -2.55 -13.71 -10.08
CA GLU A 75 -2.88 -12.68 -11.08
C GLU A 75 -4.37 -12.63 -11.40
N GLN A 76 -5.02 -13.80 -11.51
CA GLN A 76 -6.47 -13.90 -11.74
C GLN A 76 -7.29 -13.38 -10.55
N ALA A 77 -6.82 -13.60 -9.32
CA ALA A 77 -7.48 -13.13 -8.12
C ALA A 77 -7.37 -11.60 -7.94
N SER A 78 -6.25 -11.02 -8.35
CA SER A 78 -5.98 -9.59 -8.26
C SER A 78 -4.90 -9.22 -9.26
N SER A 79 -5.24 -8.34 -10.21
CA SER A 79 -4.29 -7.91 -11.25
C SER A 79 -3.05 -7.25 -10.63
N THR A 80 -1.88 -7.66 -11.12
CA THR A 80 -0.58 -7.11 -10.71
C THR A 80 -0.11 -5.96 -11.61
N VAL A 81 -0.98 -5.39 -12.42
CA VAL A 81 -0.69 -4.17 -13.20
C VAL A 81 -0.67 -2.99 -12.22
N ILE A 82 0.52 -2.47 -11.96
CA ILE A 82 0.73 -1.40 -10.96
C ILE A 82 0.68 0.01 -11.57
N MET A 83 0.92 0.10 -12.88
CA MET A 83 0.80 1.32 -13.67
C MET A 83 0.56 0.96 -15.14
N GLU A 84 0.13 1.94 -15.94
CA GLU A 84 -0.10 1.72 -17.37
C GLU A 84 1.11 1.14 -18.07
N GLY A 85 0.97 -0.09 -18.55
CA GLY A 85 1.99 -0.81 -19.30
C GLY A 85 2.96 -1.65 -18.48
N LEU A 86 2.92 -1.62 -17.13
CA LEU A 86 3.79 -2.40 -16.24
C LEU A 86 3.01 -3.37 -15.38
N ALA A 87 3.31 -4.66 -15.50
CA ALA A 87 2.82 -5.70 -14.61
C ALA A 87 3.96 -6.29 -13.76
N VAL A 88 3.66 -6.60 -12.50
CA VAL A 88 4.63 -7.19 -11.56
C VAL A 88 4.05 -8.48 -10.93
N PRO A 89 3.91 -9.56 -11.74
CA PRO A 89 3.49 -10.85 -11.21
C PRO A 89 4.51 -11.37 -10.19
N HIS A 90 4.01 -11.99 -9.12
CA HIS A 90 4.86 -12.42 -8.02
C HIS A 90 4.29 -13.62 -7.26
N ALA A 91 5.19 -14.36 -6.61
CA ALA A 91 4.85 -15.41 -5.64
C ALA A 91 5.82 -15.42 -4.47
N ARG A 92 5.34 -15.93 -3.32
CA ARG A 92 6.15 -16.19 -2.14
C ARG A 92 6.47 -17.68 -2.09
N VAL A 93 7.73 -18.01 -2.20
CA VAL A 93 8.19 -19.39 -2.32
C VAL A 93 8.93 -19.79 -1.06
N GLU A 94 8.57 -20.94 -0.50
CA GLU A 94 9.24 -21.50 0.66
C GLU A 94 10.61 -22.07 0.26
N GLY A 95 11.61 -21.81 1.11
CA GLY A 95 12.97 -22.36 0.92
C GLY A 95 13.82 -21.60 -0.10
N LEU A 96 13.41 -20.42 -0.56
CA LEU A 96 14.31 -19.55 -1.33
C LEU A 96 15.35 -18.90 -0.40
N ASP A 97 16.60 -18.90 -0.84
CA ASP A 97 17.71 -18.24 -0.16
C ASP A 97 17.76 -16.72 -0.37
N ARG A 98 17.14 -16.25 -1.48
CA ARG A 98 17.09 -14.82 -1.88
C ARG A 98 15.92 -14.58 -2.84
N PRO A 99 15.60 -13.32 -3.14
CA PRO A 99 14.69 -12.99 -4.24
C PRO A 99 15.29 -13.34 -5.60
N TYR A 100 14.42 -13.80 -6.52
CA TYR A 100 14.74 -14.02 -7.92
C TYR A 100 13.78 -13.25 -8.80
N ALA A 101 14.27 -12.61 -9.86
CA ALA A 101 13.45 -11.86 -10.79
C ALA A 101 13.72 -12.25 -12.23
N ALA A 102 12.73 -12.01 -13.09
CA ALA A 102 12.84 -12.14 -14.52
C ALA A 102 12.03 -11.02 -15.19
N ILE A 103 12.50 -10.57 -16.36
CA ILE A 103 11.89 -9.45 -17.07
C ILE A 103 11.44 -9.92 -18.46
N ALA A 104 10.25 -9.48 -18.87
CA ALA A 104 9.85 -9.58 -20.28
C ALA A 104 9.47 -8.21 -20.82
N THR A 105 9.81 -7.91 -22.07
CA THR A 105 9.44 -6.67 -22.72
C THR A 105 8.70 -6.90 -24.03
N SER A 106 7.82 -5.97 -24.39
CA SER A 106 7.06 -6.01 -25.63
C SER A 106 6.76 -4.60 -26.12
N GLU A 107 7.35 -4.19 -27.25
CA GLU A 107 7.05 -2.92 -27.87
C GLU A 107 5.57 -2.80 -28.28
N ARG A 108 4.97 -3.89 -28.80
CA ARG A 108 3.56 -3.92 -29.24
C ARG A 108 2.58 -4.04 -28.06
N GLY A 109 3.06 -4.40 -26.90
CA GLY A 109 2.30 -4.66 -25.69
C GLY A 109 1.51 -5.98 -25.75
N ILE A 110 1.39 -6.63 -24.58
CA ILE A 110 0.70 -7.88 -24.36
C ILE A 110 -0.70 -7.56 -23.82
N LYS A 111 -1.75 -8.23 -24.33
CA LYS A 111 -3.06 -8.21 -23.68
C LYS A 111 -2.94 -9.02 -22.38
N TRP A 112 -3.01 -8.31 -21.23
CA TRP A 112 -2.66 -8.91 -19.95
C TRP A 112 -3.78 -9.78 -19.39
N SER A 113 -4.87 -9.20 -18.92
CA SER A 113 -6.03 -9.93 -18.40
C SER A 113 -7.34 -9.31 -18.88
N GLU A 114 -8.47 -10.02 -18.74
CA GLU A 114 -9.79 -9.45 -18.96
C GLU A 114 -10.05 -8.37 -17.89
N GLY A 115 -10.21 -7.11 -18.32
CA GLY A 115 -10.40 -5.98 -17.43
C GLY A 115 -9.12 -5.16 -17.12
N SER A 116 -7.95 -5.55 -17.62
CA SER A 116 -6.74 -4.71 -17.52
C SER A 116 -6.94 -3.40 -18.28
N PRO A 117 -6.52 -2.26 -17.71
CA PRO A 117 -6.49 -0.99 -18.41
C PRO A 117 -5.34 -0.98 -19.43
N GLY A 118 -5.61 -1.38 -20.66
CA GLY A 118 -4.62 -1.31 -21.73
C GLY A 118 -3.70 -2.54 -21.85
N LYS A 119 -2.60 -2.36 -22.60
CA LYS A 119 -1.60 -3.40 -22.85
C LYS A 119 -0.43 -3.26 -21.89
N VAL A 120 0.19 -4.39 -21.53
CA VAL A 120 1.43 -4.44 -20.73
C VAL A 120 2.63 -4.51 -21.67
N HIS A 121 3.58 -3.62 -21.47
CA HIS A 121 4.81 -3.51 -22.25
C HIS A 121 6.04 -4.04 -21.51
N ILE A 122 6.01 -3.99 -20.18
CA ILE A 122 7.07 -4.50 -19.32
C ILE A 122 6.43 -5.41 -18.27
N VAL A 123 6.93 -6.62 -18.16
CA VAL A 123 6.59 -7.58 -17.12
C VAL A 123 7.81 -7.80 -16.26
N PHE A 124 7.70 -7.51 -14.97
CA PHE A 124 8.75 -7.74 -13.97
C PHE A 124 8.28 -8.82 -12.99
N LEU A 125 8.57 -10.09 -13.30
CA LEU A 125 8.28 -11.19 -12.41
C LEU A 125 9.25 -11.19 -11.22
N ILE A 126 8.73 -11.39 -10.01
CA ILE A 126 9.55 -11.56 -8.82
C ILE A 126 9.07 -12.74 -7.95
N LEU A 127 10.01 -13.61 -7.58
CA LEU A 127 9.83 -14.68 -6.61
C LEU A 127 10.56 -14.30 -5.33
N THR A 128 9.86 -14.25 -4.21
CA THR A 128 10.44 -13.81 -2.94
C THR A 128 10.44 -14.94 -1.91
N PRO A 129 11.42 -14.99 -0.98
CA PRO A 129 11.34 -15.85 0.17
C PRO A 129 10.06 -15.58 0.97
N ARG A 130 9.43 -16.65 1.47
CA ARG A 130 8.24 -16.54 2.32
C ARG A 130 8.52 -15.75 3.61
N GLU A 131 9.75 -15.80 4.07
CA GLU A 131 10.23 -15.20 5.31
C GLU A 131 10.51 -13.67 5.18
N ASP A 132 10.62 -13.14 3.96
CA ASP A 132 10.86 -11.72 3.72
C ASP A 132 9.82 -11.09 2.75
N PRO A 133 8.59 -10.89 3.21
CA PRO A 133 7.51 -10.33 2.40
C PRO A 133 7.75 -8.86 2.00
N ALA A 134 8.62 -8.14 2.73
CA ALA A 134 8.84 -6.72 2.49
C ALA A 134 9.67 -6.44 1.21
N VAL A 135 10.41 -7.43 0.71
CA VAL A 135 11.23 -7.26 -0.49
C VAL A 135 10.39 -6.91 -1.71
N TYR A 136 9.23 -7.55 -1.87
CA TYR A 136 8.32 -7.26 -2.99
C TYR A 136 7.93 -5.77 -3.05
N LEU A 137 7.53 -5.19 -1.92
CA LEU A 137 7.14 -3.79 -1.86
C LEU A 137 8.30 -2.84 -2.14
N LYS A 138 9.51 -3.18 -1.69
CA LYS A 138 10.72 -2.42 -2.00
C LYS A 138 11.03 -2.45 -3.50
N VAL A 139 10.81 -3.58 -4.15
CA VAL A 139 10.95 -3.72 -5.61
C VAL A 139 9.91 -2.87 -6.33
N LEU A 140 8.64 -2.89 -5.89
CA LEU A 140 7.59 -2.03 -6.44
C LEU A 140 7.95 -0.54 -6.36
N HIS A 141 8.49 -0.11 -5.21
CA HIS A 141 8.96 1.26 -5.02
C HIS A 141 10.03 1.63 -6.07
N VAL A 142 11.06 0.79 -6.21
CA VAL A 142 12.16 1.05 -7.16
C VAL A 142 11.66 1.07 -8.61
N LEU A 143 10.84 0.08 -9.00
CA LEU A 143 10.27 0.04 -10.34
C LEU A 143 9.36 1.25 -10.62
N GLY A 144 8.52 1.63 -9.67
CA GLY A 144 7.67 2.82 -9.75
C GLY A 144 8.51 4.09 -9.91
N THR A 145 9.60 4.23 -9.16
CA THR A 145 10.49 5.39 -9.25
C THR A 145 11.19 5.48 -10.61
N ILE A 146 11.74 4.37 -11.11
CA ILE A 146 12.50 4.35 -12.37
C ILE A 146 11.57 4.45 -13.59
N LEU A 147 10.47 3.71 -13.59
CA LEU A 147 9.58 3.56 -14.75
C LEU A 147 8.41 4.55 -14.78
N SER A 148 8.25 5.42 -13.76
CA SER A 148 7.30 6.54 -13.80
C SER A 148 7.70 7.61 -14.82
N ASP A 149 8.98 7.72 -15.13
CA ASP A 149 9.46 8.51 -16.25
C ASP A 149 9.09 7.82 -17.58
N ARG A 150 8.17 8.45 -18.32
CA ARG A 150 7.64 7.89 -19.57
C ARG A 150 8.70 7.67 -20.65
N GLU A 151 9.74 8.47 -20.67
CA GLU A 151 10.84 8.33 -21.61
C GLU A 151 11.67 7.08 -21.30
N GLN A 152 12.03 6.88 -20.05
CA GLN A 152 12.73 5.68 -19.58
C GLN A 152 11.88 4.42 -19.75
N PHE A 153 10.59 4.49 -19.45
CA PHE A 153 9.66 3.39 -19.67
C PHE A 153 9.64 2.95 -21.13
N ASN A 154 9.43 3.89 -22.06
CA ASN A 154 9.37 3.61 -23.48
C ASN A 154 10.72 3.08 -24.01
N LEU A 155 11.83 3.59 -23.49
CA LEU A 155 13.17 3.10 -23.84
C LEU A 155 13.31 1.63 -23.47
N VAL A 156 12.99 1.22 -22.24
CA VAL A 156 13.09 -0.18 -21.81
C VAL A 156 12.13 -1.08 -22.59
N ALA A 157 10.89 -0.63 -22.82
CA ALA A 157 9.88 -1.39 -23.56
C ALA A 157 10.30 -1.69 -25.02
N ALA A 158 11.08 -0.78 -25.64
CA ALA A 158 11.56 -0.91 -27.02
C ALA A 158 12.90 -1.64 -27.15
N MET A 159 13.63 -1.86 -26.04
CA MET A 159 14.90 -2.57 -26.09
C MET A 159 14.73 -4.02 -26.57
N SER A 160 15.58 -4.43 -27.53
CA SER A 160 15.54 -5.75 -28.15
C SER A 160 16.61 -6.72 -27.63
N ASN A 161 17.53 -6.23 -26.82
CA ASN A 161 18.67 -6.99 -26.34
C ASN A 161 18.60 -7.19 -24.82
N ALA A 162 18.62 -8.46 -24.38
CA ALA A 162 18.56 -8.81 -22.96
C ALA A 162 19.69 -8.18 -22.13
N GLY A 163 20.90 -8.11 -22.69
CA GLY A 163 22.04 -7.48 -22.01
C GLY A 163 21.92 -5.96 -21.91
N GLU A 164 21.19 -5.28 -22.83
CA GLU A 164 20.92 -3.84 -22.71
C GLU A 164 19.88 -3.57 -21.62
N ILE A 165 18.81 -4.36 -21.56
CA ILE A 165 17.81 -4.28 -20.51
C ILE A 165 18.45 -4.53 -19.13
N TYR A 166 19.30 -5.56 -19.02
CA TYR A 166 20.03 -5.84 -17.78
C TYR A 166 20.90 -4.64 -17.36
N ARG A 167 21.71 -4.10 -18.28
CA ARG A 167 22.60 -2.95 -18.02
C ARG A 167 21.83 -1.69 -17.65
N PHE A 168 20.62 -1.48 -18.19
CA PHE A 168 19.77 -0.35 -17.80
C PHE A 168 19.47 -0.38 -16.29
N PHE A 169 19.05 -1.53 -15.78
CA PHE A 169 18.79 -1.67 -14.36
C PHE A 169 20.06 -1.73 -13.51
N GLU A 170 21.15 -2.30 -14.03
CA GLU A 170 22.44 -2.39 -13.34
C GLU A 170 23.12 -1.03 -13.18
N SER A 171 23.09 -0.18 -14.22
CA SER A 171 23.71 1.14 -14.21
C SER A 171 22.88 2.24 -13.54
N GLY A 172 21.57 1.99 -13.34
CA GLY A 172 20.65 2.92 -12.69
C GLY A 172 20.80 2.96 -11.17
N GLN A 173 20.18 3.96 -10.54
CA GLN A 173 20.07 4.02 -9.08
C GLN A 173 18.96 3.09 -8.57
N ALA A 174 19.01 1.82 -8.95
CA ALA A 174 18.01 0.81 -8.64
C ALA A 174 18.28 0.13 -7.27
N TYR A 175 18.55 0.93 -6.23
CA TYR A 175 18.78 0.45 -4.88
C TYR A 175 17.47 0.30 -4.12
N LEU A 176 17.28 -0.85 -3.47
CA LEU A 176 16.10 -1.09 -2.65
C LEU A 176 16.18 -0.25 -1.36
N PRO A 177 15.08 0.42 -0.96
CA PRO A 177 15.05 1.16 0.29
C PRO A 177 15.26 0.23 1.48
N ARG A 178 15.92 0.73 2.52
CA ARG A 178 16.21 -0.06 3.74
C ARG A 178 14.92 -0.49 4.46
N PHE A 179 13.88 0.34 4.39
CA PHE A 179 12.58 0.11 5.00
C PHE A 179 11.47 0.72 4.12
N LEU A 180 10.27 0.22 4.30
CA LEU A 180 9.08 0.81 3.68
C LEU A 180 8.73 2.12 4.38
N THR A 181 8.36 3.12 3.58
CA THR A 181 7.96 4.44 4.04
C THR A 181 6.44 4.62 3.98
N ALA A 182 5.95 5.71 4.53
CA ALA A 182 4.55 6.09 4.43
C ALA A 182 4.12 6.30 2.96
N ALA A 183 5.00 6.83 2.13
CA ALA A 183 4.75 7.03 0.70
C ALA A 183 4.49 5.72 -0.07
N ASP A 184 5.10 4.60 0.38
CA ASP A 184 4.91 3.28 -0.23
C ASP A 184 3.58 2.61 0.15
N ILE A 185 3.03 3.00 1.31
CA ILE A 185 1.86 2.36 1.91
C ILE A 185 0.59 3.20 1.71
N MET A 186 0.70 4.53 1.71
CA MET A 186 -0.42 5.45 1.68
C MET A 186 -1.27 5.34 0.41
N LYS A 187 -2.56 5.63 0.53
CA LYS A 187 -3.42 5.99 -0.59
C LYS A 187 -3.40 7.49 -0.81
N ARG A 188 -3.21 7.89 -2.06
CA ARG A 188 -3.27 9.30 -2.48
C ARG A 188 -4.69 9.74 -2.82
N GLU A 189 -5.56 8.80 -3.17
CA GLU A 189 -6.97 9.03 -3.39
C GLU A 189 -7.73 8.82 -2.08
N TYR A 190 -8.22 9.89 -1.49
CA TYR A 190 -8.98 9.88 -0.24
C TYR A 190 -10.00 11.01 -0.23
N LYS A 191 -11.11 10.80 0.49
CA LYS A 191 -12.09 11.86 0.76
C LYS A 191 -11.60 12.69 1.94
N SER A 192 -11.65 14.01 1.82
CA SER A 192 -11.45 14.98 2.89
C SER A 192 -12.63 15.94 2.98
N LEU A 193 -12.81 16.50 4.16
CA LEU A 193 -13.74 17.59 4.45
C LEU A 193 -12.97 18.91 4.49
N ARG A 194 -13.68 20.01 4.29
CA ARG A 194 -13.12 21.35 4.39
C ARG A 194 -13.40 21.94 5.77
N SER A 195 -12.53 22.78 6.25
CA SER A 195 -12.70 23.47 7.54
C SER A 195 -13.91 24.40 7.59
N ASP A 196 -14.44 24.81 6.44
CA ASP A 196 -15.62 25.64 6.29
C ASP A 196 -16.93 24.82 6.04
N ASP A 197 -16.87 23.49 6.03
CA ASP A 197 -18.04 22.61 5.93
C ASP A 197 -18.92 22.66 7.17
N THR A 198 -20.17 22.17 7.03
CA THR A 198 -21.15 22.01 8.12
C THR A 198 -21.18 20.58 8.65
N LEU A 199 -21.84 20.39 9.78
CA LEU A 199 -22.09 19.03 10.32
C LEU A 199 -22.87 18.17 9.34
N GLN A 200 -23.86 18.71 8.64
CA GLN A 200 -24.61 17.98 7.62
C GLN A 200 -23.70 17.42 6.52
N THR A 201 -22.77 18.26 6.01
CA THR A 201 -21.78 17.82 5.00
C THR A 201 -20.91 16.68 5.57
N CYS A 202 -20.49 16.79 6.83
CA CYS A 202 -19.70 15.78 7.50
C CYS A 202 -20.46 14.46 7.64
N ILE A 203 -21.70 14.51 8.18
CA ILE A 203 -22.53 13.31 8.38
C ILE A 203 -22.74 12.57 7.06
N ASN A 204 -23.14 13.31 6.00
CA ASN A 204 -23.35 12.74 4.67
C ASN A 204 -22.09 12.10 4.12
N ALA A 205 -20.93 12.73 4.30
CA ALA A 205 -19.66 12.18 3.84
C ALA A 205 -19.23 10.93 4.63
N LEU A 206 -19.40 10.89 5.95
CA LEU A 206 -19.11 9.71 6.76
C LEU A 206 -19.94 8.50 6.34
N ILE A 207 -21.24 8.73 6.07
CA ILE A 207 -22.17 7.68 5.60
C ILE A 207 -21.78 7.19 4.20
N ALA A 208 -21.56 8.11 3.26
CA ALA A 208 -21.24 7.77 1.88
C ALA A 208 -19.91 6.99 1.75
N GLU A 209 -18.91 7.37 2.54
CA GLU A 209 -17.58 6.72 2.55
C GLU A 209 -17.52 5.47 3.46
N HIS A 210 -18.62 5.09 4.10
CA HIS A 210 -18.66 3.96 5.04
C HIS A 210 -17.52 3.99 6.06
N THR A 211 -17.28 5.16 6.68
CA THR A 211 -16.15 5.38 7.59
C THR A 211 -16.59 6.13 8.85
N SER A 212 -15.88 5.87 9.95
CA SER A 212 -16.11 6.57 11.22
C SER A 212 -15.28 7.85 11.38
N GLU A 213 -14.38 8.15 10.45
CA GLU A 213 -13.54 9.36 10.51
C GLU A 213 -13.09 9.83 9.14
N LEU A 214 -13.03 11.15 8.96
CA LEU A 214 -12.52 11.81 7.75
C LEU A 214 -11.57 12.96 8.12
N PRO A 215 -10.46 13.15 7.38
CA PRO A 215 -9.57 14.29 7.56
C PRO A 215 -10.25 15.59 7.16
N VAL A 216 -9.95 16.65 7.89
CA VAL A 216 -10.42 18.01 7.65
C VAL A 216 -9.23 18.87 7.24
N VAL A 217 -9.35 19.52 6.08
CA VAL A 217 -8.29 20.37 5.53
C VAL A 217 -8.77 21.80 5.34
N ASP A 218 -7.84 22.74 5.40
CA ASP A 218 -8.13 24.14 5.03
C ASP A 218 -8.11 24.34 3.51
N PRO A 219 -8.45 25.54 3.01
CA PRO A 219 -8.41 25.83 1.57
C PRO A 219 -7.03 25.68 0.92
N ALA A 220 -5.93 25.69 1.70
CA ALA A 220 -4.57 25.44 1.22
C ALA A 220 -4.24 23.94 1.15
N GLY A 221 -5.13 23.07 1.67
CA GLY A 221 -4.92 21.62 1.76
C GLY A 221 -4.16 21.18 3.01
N CYS A 222 -3.92 22.07 3.98
CA CYS A 222 -3.26 21.74 5.23
C CYS A 222 -4.24 21.03 6.17
N LEU A 223 -3.77 19.95 6.80
CA LEU A 223 -4.56 19.17 7.75
C LEU A 223 -4.84 20.00 9.01
N LYS A 224 -6.10 20.11 9.39
CA LYS A 224 -6.55 20.79 10.63
C LYS A 224 -6.88 19.80 11.74
N GLY A 225 -7.20 18.58 11.37
CA GLY A 225 -7.61 17.54 12.29
C GLY A 225 -8.51 16.52 11.60
N VAL A 226 -9.30 15.83 12.39
CA VAL A 226 -10.18 14.74 11.96
C VAL A 226 -11.59 14.95 12.51
N ALA A 227 -12.59 14.82 11.64
CA ALA A 227 -13.97 14.71 12.06
C ALA A 227 -14.29 13.24 12.35
N ARG A 228 -14.72 12.94 13.57
CA ARG A 228 -15.03 11.59 14.04
C ARG A 228 -16.49 11.43 14.40
N ALA A 229 -17.06 10.28 14.03
CA ALA A 229 -18.44 9.94 14.39
C ALA A 229 -18.66 9.87 15.91
N ASP A 230 -17.66 9.44 16.69
CA ASP A 230 -17.76 9.41 18.14
C ASP A 230 -17.77 10.82 18.75
N ASN A 231 -17.06 11.80 18.19
CA ASN A 231 -17.14 13.20 18.61
C ASN A 231 -18.51 13.81 18.31
N LEU A 232 -19.09 13.45 17.17
CA LEU A 232 -20.47 13.85 16.85
C LEU A 232 -21.46 13.29 17.87
N LEU A 233 -21.36 12.00 18.20
CA LEU A 233 -22.22 11.39 19.23
C LEU A 233 -22.02 12.02 20.61
N ARG A 234 -20.78 12.35 20.99
CA ARG A 234 -20.50 13.06 22.26
C ARG A 234 -21.09 14.46 22.29
N ALA A 235 -21.14 15.15 21.15
CA ALA A 235 -21.78 16.46 21.07
C ALA A 235 -23.32 16.38 21.28
N CYS A 236 -23.92 15.22 20.93
CA CYS A 236 -25.35 14.99 21.10
C CYS A 236 -25.71 14.51 22.52
N ILE A 237 -24.83 13.71 23.14
CA ILE A 237 -25.15 13.00 24.40
C ILE A 237 -24.49 13.71 25.59
N PRO A 238 -25.25 14.19 26.59
CA PRO A 238 -24.68 14.77 27.79
C PRO A 238 -23.69 13.82 28.49
N GLU A 239 -22.55 14.34 28.91
CA GLU A 239 -21.45 13.53 29.44
C GLU A 239 -21.84 12.65 30.62
N HIS A 240 -22.76 13.11 31.47
CA HIS A 240 -23.22 12.34 32.62
C HIS A 240 -23.95 11.03 32.25
N PHE A 241 -24.52 10.92 31.04
CA PHE A 241 -25.15 9.67 30.57
C PHE A 241 -24.12 8.57 30.31
N LEU A 242 -22.90 8.92 30.02
CA LEU A 242 -21.82 7.95 29.79
C LEU A 242 -21.37 7.23 31.08
N TRP A 243 -21.75 7.77 32.23
CA TRP A 243 -21.40 7.25 33.58
C TRP A 243 -22.55 6.54 34.25
N MET A 244 -23.76 6.50 33.65
CA MET A 244 -24.93 5.85 34.19
C MET A 244 -24.95 4.38 33.80
N ASP A 245 -25.09 3.49 34.78
CA ASP A 245 -25.24 2.04 34.56
C ASP A 245 -26.62 1.68 34.00
N ASP A 246 -27.67 2.49 34.32
CA ASP A 246 -29.03 2.32 33.83
C ASP A 246 -29.58 3.64 33.26
N ILE A 247 -29.89 3.62 31.98
CA ILE A 247 -30.48 4.74 31.24
C ILE A 247 -31.99 4.58 31.00
N SER A 248 -32.61 3.55 31.57
CA SER A 248 -34.03 3.26 31.34
C SER A 248 -34.99 4.38 31.80
N SER A 249 -34.56 5.22 32.76
CA SER A 249 -35.33 6.38 33.23
C SER A 249 -35.33 7.59 32.30
N ILE A 250 -34.55 7.55 31.19
CA ILE A 250 -34.41 8.67 30.26
C ILE A 250 -34.77 8.28 28.80
N LEU A 251 -35.67 7.30 28.65
CA LEU A 251 -36.12 6.83 27.33
C LEU A 251 -36.85 7.90 26.51
N ASP A 252 -37.40 8.93 27.17
CA ASP A 252 -38.06 10.05 26.49
C ASP A 252 -37.08 11.17 26.05
N PHE A 253 -35.78 11.00 26.28
CA PHE A 253 -34.76 11.94 25.87
C PHE A 253 -34.32 11.67 24.43
N GLU A 254 -34.59 12.59 23.50
CA GLU A 254 -34.18 12.53 22.09
C GLU A 254 -33.01 13.49 21.82
N PRO A 255 -31.77 13.14 22.17
CA PRO A 255 -30.62 14.02 22.08
C PRO A 255 -30.25 14.40 20.65
N PHE A 256 -30.72 13.59 19.69
CA PHE A 256 -30.32 13.76 18.30
C PHE A 256 -31.14 14.79 17.52
N VAL A 257 -32.37 15.08 17.95
CA VAL A 257 -33.29 16.01 17.28
C VAL A 257 -32.68 17.41 17.19
N GLN A 258 -32.09 17.90 18.26
CA GLN A 258 -31.50 19.24 18.30
C GLN A 258 -30.30 19.37 17.34
N VAL A 259 -29.49 18.31 17.17
CA VAL A 259 -28.38 18.30 16.23
C VAL A 259 -28.89 18.23 14.78
N LEU A 260 -29.96 17.46 14.52
CA LEU A 260 -30.59 17.38 13.20
C LEU A 260 -31.19 18.71 12.76
N ASP A 261 -31.78 19.48 13.68
CA ASP A 261 -32.37 20.79 13.39
C ASP A 261 -31.28 21.83 12.99
N ASP A 262 -30.10 21.75 13.62
CA ASP A 262 -29.02 22.71 13.47
C ASP A 262 -27.86 22.25 12.56
N GLU A 263 -27.86 21.00 12.07
CA GLU A 263 -26.73 20.39 11.35
C GLU A 263 -26.30 21.16 10.08
N SER A 264 -27.25 21.81 9.41
CA SER A 264 -27.00 22.58 8.17
C SER A 264 -26.27 23.90 8.43
N THR A 265 -26.33 24.43 9.66
CA THR A 265 -25.75 25.71 10.05
C THR A 265 -24.58 25.56 11.04
N THR A 266 -24.50 24.44 11.72
CA THR A 266 -23.42 24.19 12.69
C THR A 266 -22.10 23.92 11.99
N PRO A 267 -21.02 24.68 12.30
CA PRO A 267 -19.72 24.47 11.70
C PRO A 267 -19.13 23.10 12.09
N LEU A 268 -18.56 22.38 11.13
CA LEU A 268 -17.85 21.12 11.34
C LEU A 268 -16.76 21.22 12.43
N MET A 269 -16.12 22.37 12.54
CA MET A 269 -15.05 22.61 13.51
C MET A 269 -15.45 22.39 14.97
N THR A 270 -16.76 22.37 15.29
CA THR A 270 -17.27 22.10 16.64
C THR A 270 -16.99 20.68 17.13
N ILE A 271 -16.81 19.72 16.23
CA ILE A 271 -16.53 18.31 16.53
C ILE A 271 -15.11 17.88 16.11
N LEU A 272 -14.27 18.84 15.70
CA LEU A 272 -12.92 18.53 15.22
C LEU A 272 -12.04 17.96 16.32
N ASP A 273 -11.35 16.85 16.03
CA ASP A 273 -10.24 16.37 16.83
C ASP A 273 -8.92 16.80 16.18
N GLU A 274 -8.26 17.77 16.79
CA GLU A 274 -6.96 18.27 16.29
C GLU A 274 -5.81 17.26 16.53
N LYS A 275 -6.02 16.32 17.47
CA LYS A 275 -5.01 15.33 17.83
C LYS A 275 -5.18 14.06 17.02
N CYS A 276 -4.64 14.03 15.82
CA CYS A 276 -4.67 12.87 14.95
C CYS A 276 -3.25 12.37 14.62
N PRO A 277 -3.07 11.05 14.33
CA PRO A 277 -1.77 10.51 13.98
C PRO A 277 -1.31 11.05 12.64
N THR A 278 -0.16 11.72 12.62
CA THR A 278 0.45 12.27 11.41
C THR A 278 1.89 11.78 11.26
N VAL A 279 2.30 11.58 10.02
CA VAL A 279 3.67 11.21 9.65
C VAL A 279 4.07 11.92 8.36
N SER A 280 5.38 12.05 8.10
CA SER A 280 5.88 12.50 6.79
C SER A 280 5.87 11.36 5.77
N PRO A 281 5.93 11.65 4.45
CA PRO A 281 6.04 10.61 3.41
C PRO A 281 7.23 9.66 3.62
N ASP A 282 8.34 10.15 4.14
CA ASP A 282 9.56 9.37 4.38
C ASP A 282 9.55 8.59 5.71
N SER A 283 8.51 8.73 6.51
CA SER A 283 8.42 8.02 7.79
C SER A 283 8.37 6.52 7.60
N PRO A 284 9.19 5.74 8.33
CA PRO A 284 9.18 4.28 8.21
C PRO A 284 7.86 3.66 8.69
N ALA A 285 7.50 2.51 8.10
CA ALA A 285 6.26 1.79 8.44
C ALA A 285 6.07 1.54 9.94
N VAL A 286 7.15 1.30 10.68
CA VAL A 286 7.09 1.12 12.13
C VAL A 286 6.60 2.37 12.85
N GLN A 287 6.96 3.57 12.37
CA GLN A 287 6.49 4.83 12.93
C GLN A 287 5.00 5.01 12.72
N ILE A 288 4.49 4.66 11.53
CA ILE A 288 3.05 4.68 11.21
C ILE A 288 2.28 3.81 12.23
N ALA A 289 2.76 2.57 12.45
CA ALA A 289 2.14 1.66 13.42
C ALA A 289 2.16 2.24 14.84
N CYS A 290 3.28 2.85 15.26
CA CYS A 290 3.39 3.50 16.56
C CYS A 290 2.39 4.65 16.72
N GLU A 291 2.26 5.52 15.71
CA GLU A 291 1.33 6.64 15.75
C GLU A 291 -0.14 6.16 15.79
N MET A 292 -0.50 5.16 14.97
CA MET A 292 -1.84 4.56 15.04
C MET A 292 -2.16 4.00 16.44
N MET A 293 -1.20 3.32 17.08
CA MET A 293 -1.40 2.76 18.42
C MET A 293 -1.49 3.84 19.51
N ARG A 294 -0.65 4.90 19.45
CA ARG A 294 -0.67 6.02 20.41
C ARG A 294 -2.00 6.76 20.40
N HIS A 295 -2.51 7.01 19.21
CA HIS A 295 -3.76 7.74 19.00
C HIS A 295 -5.01 6.83 19.00
N LYS A 296 -4.86 5.49 19.14
CA LYS A 296 -5.93 4.50 19.02
C LYS A 296 -6.76 4.69 17.76
N SER A 297 -6.10 5.07 16.66
CA SER A 297 -6.74 5.36 15.38
C SER A 297 -6.52 4.21 14.39
N SER A 298 -7.53 3.99 13.55
CA SER A 298 -7.46 3.06 12.43
C SER A 298 -6.85 3.68 11.16
N LYS A 299 -6.49 4.96 11.22
CA LYS A 299 -5.87 5.71 10.12
C LYS A 299 -4.66 6.48 10.61
N CYS A 300 -3.71 6.74 9.69
CA CYS A 300 -2.61 7.67 9.88
C CYS A 300 -2.55 8.60 8.67
N TYR A 301 -2.37 9.88 8.91
CA TYR A 301 -2.41 10.92 7.89
C TYR A 301 -1.00 11.30 7.49
N VAL A 302 -0.72 11.24 6.19
CA VAL A 302 0.61 11.55 5.66
C VAL A 302 0.61 12.99 5.20
N CYS A 303 1.45 13.80 5.85
CA CYS A 303 1.55 15.23 5.59
C CYS A 303 2.96 15.62 5.12
N GLU A 304 3.03 16.51 4.13
CA GLU A 304 4.23 17.17 3.67
C GLU A 304 4.06 18.67 3.91
N GLU A 305 4.91 19.27 4.75
CA GLU A 305 4.78 20.68 5.16
C GLU A 305 3.35 21.04 5.64
N ASP A 306 2.77 20.21 6.52
CA ASP A 306 1.38 20.28 7.03
C ASP A 306 0.29 19.98 5.98
N ARG A 307 0.63 19.87 4.71
CA ARG A 307 -0.31 19.54 3.65
C ARG A 307 -0.59 18.05 3.62
N LEU A 308 -1.87 17.67 3.64
CA LEU A 308 -2.27 16.27 3.55
C LEU A 308 -2.00 15.74 2.13
N VAL A 309 -1.14 14.72 2.02
CA VAL A 309 -0.75 14.11 0.73
C VAL A 309 -1.17 12.64 0.61
N GLY A 310 -1.62 12.02 1.70
CA GLY A 310 -2.08 10.64 1.69
C GLY A 310 -2.67 10.18 3.01
N VAL A 311 -3.31 9.02 2.98
CA VAL A 311 -3.89 8.37 4.17
C VAL A 311 -3.49 6.90 4.18
N VAL A 312 -3.02 6.41 5.30
CA VAL A 312 -2.77 4.99 5.56
C VAL A 312 -3.89 4.45 6.44
N LYS A 313 -4.67 3.48 5.94
CA LYS A 313 -5.67 2.75 6.75
C LYS A 313 -5.01 1.53 7.37
N LEU A 314 -5.38 1.19 8.60
CA LEU A 314 -4.85 0.01 9.31
C LEU A 314 -5.03 -1.28 8.51
N THR A 315 -6.19 -1.47 7.87
CA THR A 315 -6.47 -2.65 7.03
C THR A 315 -5.51 -2.75 5.84
N GLU A 316 -5.18 -1.62 5.20
CA GLU A 316 -4.24 -1.56 4.08
C GLU A 316 -2.80 -1.75 4.54
N PHE A 317 -2.45 -1.14 5.68
CA PHE A 317 -1.17 -1.36 6.34
C PHE A 317 -0.94 -2.85 6.63
N LEU A 318 -1.94 -3.52 7.24
CA LEU A 318 -1.84 -4.95 7.54
C LEU A 318 -1.76 -5.80 6.26
N ASN A 319 -2.54 -5.43 5.23
CA ASN A 319 -2.50 -6.14 3.96
C ASN A 319 -1.11 -6.04 3.31
N LYS A 320 -0.59 -4.83 3.18
CA LYS A 320 0.74 -4.59 2.58
C LYS A 320 1.89 -5.20 3.37
N ILE A 321 1.85 -5.15 4.71
CA ILE A 321 2.97 -5.65 5.52
C ILE A 321 2.93 -7.17 5.70
N PHE A 322 1.73 -7.79 5.76
CA PHE A 322 1.60 -9.20 6.13
C PHE A 322 1.05 -10.09 5.02
N ARG A 323 0.48 -9.55 3.94
CA ARG A 323 -0.16 -10.35 2.88
C ARG A 323 0.36 -10.08 1.47
N GLU A 324 0.85 -8.87 1.17
CA GLU A 324 1.59 -8.55 -0.06
C GLU A 324 3.09 -8.75 0.16
#